data_3ef5ea1c6ae53e364177930ec88560ca
#
_entry.id   3ef5ea1c6ae53e364177930ec88560ca
#
_cell.length_a   1.000
_cell.length_b   1.000
_cell.length_c   1.000
_cell.angle_alpha   90.00
_cell.angle_beta   90.00
_cell.angle_gamma   90.00
#
_symmetry.space_group_name_H-M   'P 1'
#
loop_
_entity.id
_entity.type
_entity.pdbx_description
1 polymer ?
#
loop_
_entity_poly.entity_id
_entity_poly.type
_entity_poly.pdbx_seq_one_letter_code
_entity_poly.pdbx_strand_id
1 'polypeptide(L)'
;MSPSRNLTAALAVLTALALTSGCTRPTRDPTELKAITEASRLLMKLHPADADIPRARWPRAIARLEPELVSVTSSGVHITTKAYFDGGWGYFVPRRERALPEPVDRFEKVGQGVYWWHPY
;
A
#
# COMPACT_ATOMS: atom_id res chain seq x y z
N MET A 1 -9.70 -36.89 -20.72
CA MET A 1 -8.95 -35.65 -20.57
C MET A 1 -9.77 -34.47 -21.08
N SER A 2 -10.11 -33.57 -20.21
CA SER A 2 -10.95 -32.45 -20.58
C SER A 2 -10.10 -31.18 -20.70
N PRO A 3 -10.02 -30.51 -21.88
CA PRO A 3 -9.29 -29.25 -22.05
C PRO A 3 -9.84 -28.12 -21.20
N SER A 4 -11.08 -28.24 -20.70
CA SER A 4 -11.73 -27.21 -19.90
C SER A 4 -11.07 -26.95 -18.54
N ARG A 5 -10.30 -27.88 -17.99
CA ARG A 5 -9.59 -27.70 -16.72
C ARG A 5 -8.53 -26.61 -16.79
N ASN A 6 -7.77 -26.57 -17.90
CA ASN A 6 -6.70 -25.58 -18.07
C ASN A 6 -7.26 -24.17 -18.30
N LEU A 7 -8.37 -24.06 -18.99
CA LEU A 7 -9.05 -22.78 -19.23
C LEU A 7 -9.58 -22.16 -17.93
N THR A 8 -10.16 -22.99 -17.04
CA THR A 8 -10.68 -22.51 -15.76
C THR A 8 -9.57 -21.98 -14.85
N ALA A 9 -8.44 -22.68 -14.79
CA ALA A 9 -7.28 -22.26 -14.00
C ALA A 9 -6.69 -20.95 -14.51
N ALA A 10 -6.58 -20.77 -15.84
CA ALA A 10 -6.06 -19.55 -16.44
C ALA A 10 -6.96 -18.35 -16.15
N LEU A 11 -8.27 -18.52 -16.22
CA LEU A 11 -9.24 -17.46 -15.90
C LEU A 11 -9.16 -17.04 -14.43
N ALA A 12 -8.99 -17.96 -13.51
CA ALA A 12 -8.86 -17.66 -12.08
C ALA A 12 -7.60 -16.82 -11.80
N VAL A 13 -6.48 -17.13 -12.43
CA VAL A 13 -5.23 -16.38 -12.28
C VAL A 13 -5.39 -14.95 -12.81
N LEU A 14 -5.99 -14.77 -13.99
CA LEU A 14 -6.23 -13.45 -14.58
C LEU A 14 -7.14 -12.59 -13.70
N THR A 15 -8.19 -13.18 -13.13
CA THR A 15 -9.09 -12.47 -12.23
C THR A 15 -8.37 -11.99 -10.97
N ALA A 16 -7.52 -12.80 -10.38
CA ALA A 16 -6.75 -12.43 -9.20
C ALA A 16 -5.80 -11.27 -9.48
N LEU A 17 -5.12 -11.26 -10.63
CA LEU A 17 -4.24 -10.16 -11.03
C LEU A 17 -5.00 -8.86 -11.26
N ALA A 18 -6.19 -8.92 -11.85
CA ALA A 18 -7.02 -7.75 -12.10
C ALA A 18 -7.50 -7.09 -10.79
N LEU A 19 -7.68 -7.86 -9.71
CA LEU A 19 -8.13 -7.35 -8.42
C LEU A 19 -7.05 -6.64 -7.62
N THR A 20 -5.76 -6.84 -7.94
CA THR A 20 -4.64 -6.29 -7.16
C THR A 20 -4.06 -5.00 -7.70
N SER A 21 -4.31 -4.64 -8.97
CA SER A 21 -3.75 -3.42 -9.56
C SER A 21 -4.68 -2.21 -9.46
N GLY A 22 -4.14 -1.05 -9.07
CA GLY A 22 -4.81 0.24 -9.04
C GLY A 22 -5.95 0.35 -8.04
N CYS A 23 -5.81 -0.26 -6.89
CA CYS A 23 -6.86 -0.34 -5.88
C CYS A 23 -7.18 0.99 -5.21
N THR A 24 -8.49 1.31 -5.13
CA THR A 24 -9.03 2.40 -4.31
C THR A 24 -9.60 1.88 -2.98
N ARG A 25 -9.34 0.63 -2.65
CA ARG A 25 -9.76 -0.02 -1.41
C ARG A 25 -8.58 -0.71 -0.74
N PRO A 26 -8.49 -0.67 0.58
CA PRO A 26 -7.41 -1.35 1.28
C PRO A 26 -7.63 -2.86 1.33
N THR A 27 -6.52 -3.59 1.47
CA THR A 27 -6.59 -4.98 1.92
C THR A 27 -7.09 -5.02 3.37
N ARG A 28 -7.77 -6.10 3.72
CA ARG A 28 -8.20 -6.37 5.10
C ARG A 28 -7.48 -7.57 5.69
N ASP A 29 -6.57 -8.17 4.93
CA ASP A 29 -5.78 -9.32 5.38
C ASP A 29 -4.72 -8.89 6.42
N PRO A 30 -4.80 -9.37 7.67
CA PRO A 30 -3.85 -8.97 8.72
C PRO A 30 -2.41 -9.32 8.40
N THR A 31 -2.16 -10.42 7.73
CA THR A 31 -0.82 -10.84 7.33
C THR A 31 -0.20 -9.86 6.33
N GLU A 32 -0.99 -9.46 5.35
CA GLU A 32 -0.56 -8.51 4.33
C GLU A 32 -0.33 -7.12 4.95
N LEU A 33 -1.24 -6.66 5.80
CA LEU A 33 -1.10 -5.38 6.50
C LEU A 33 0.14 -5.35 7.40
N LYS A 34 0.43 -6.44 8.09
CA LYS A 34 1.64 -6.58 8.90
C LYS A 34 2.90 -6.48 8.05
N ALA A 35 2.91 -7.15 6.90
CA ALA A 35 4.05 -7.10 5.97
C ALA A 35 4.27 -5.68 5.42
N ILE A 36 3.21 -4.95 5.10
CA ILE A 36 3.27 -3.55 4.68
C ILE A 36 3.87 -2.68 5.80
N THR A 37 3.42 -2.88 7.02
CA THR A 37 3.92 -2.13 8.19
C THR A 37 5.41 -2.39 8.42
N GLU A 38 5.84 -3.63 8.39
CA GLU A 38 7.25 -3.99 8.59
C GLU A 38 8.14 -3.43 7.47
N ALA A 39 7.71 -3.52 6.23
CA ALA A 39 8.41 -2.94 5.09
C ALA A 39 8.53 -1.42 5.21
N SER A 40 7.48 -0.75 5.65
CA SER A 40 7.46 0.70 5.86
C SER A 40 8.40 1.11 6.98
N ARG A 41 8.46 0.36 8.07
CA ARG A 41 9.40 0.61 9.17
C ARG A 41 10.84 0.50 8.71
N LEU A 42 11.14 -0.46 7.84
CA LEU A 42 12.47 -0.58 7.25
C LEU A 42 12.82 0.65 6.41
N LEU A 43 11.89 1.14 5.60
CA LEU A 43 12.10 2.35 4.80
C LEU A 43 12.36 3.57 5.69
N MET A 44 11.64 3.71 6.79
CA MET A 44 11.86 4.81 7.74
C MET A 44 13.22 4.74 8.41
N LYS A 45 13.72 3.53 8.64
CA LYS A 45 15.06 3.31 9.20
C LYS A 45 16.16 3.72 8.22
N LEU A 46 15.97 3.41 6.94
CA LEU A 46 16.94 3.70 5.88
C LEU A 46 16.88 5.16 5.43
N HIS A 47 15.73 5.82 5.63
CA HIS A 47 15.48 7.18 5.17
C HIS A 47 14.94 8.03 6.31
N PRO A 48 15.82 8.65 7.13
CA PRO A 48 15.37 9.47 8.26
C PRO A 48 14.77 10.81 7.86
N ALA A 49 14.97 11.24 6.61
CA ALA A 49 14.46 12.50 6.06
C ALA A 49 13.56 12.23 4.85
N ASP A 50 12.97 13.30 4.31
CA ASP A 50 12.06 13.22 3.16
C ASP A 50 12.75 12.59 1.95
N ALA A 51 12.13 11.57 1.38
CA ALA A 51 12.64 10.87 0.21
C ALA A 51 11.51 10.20 -0.56
N ASP A 52 11.55 10.34 -1.89
CA ASP A 52 10.76 9.50 -2.77
C ASP A 52 11.57 8.24 -3.07
N ILE A 53 10.97 7.09 -2.87
CA ILE A 53 11.66 5.80 -3.01
C ILE A 53 11.47 5.30 -4.43
N PRO A 54 12.53 5.15 -5.21
CA PRO A 54 12.42 4.63 -6.57
C PRO A 54 11.90 3.20 -6.58
N ARG A 55 11.17 2.86 -7.60
CA ARG A 55 10.52 1.54 -7.76
C ARG A 55 11.48 0.37 -7.51
N ALA A 56 12.70 0.47 -8.01
CA ALA A 56 13.71 -0.58 -7.86
C ALA A 56 14.10 -0.87 -6.40
N ARG A 57 13.78 0.03 -5.49
CA ARG A 57 14.10 -0.10 -4.05
C ARG A 57 12.89 -0.38 -3.18
N TRP A 58 11.72 -0.58 -3.77
CA TRP A 58 10.55 -0.92 -2.98
C TRP A 58 10.70 -2.31 -2.37
N PRO A 59 10.47 -2.47 -1.05
CA PRO A 59 10.37 -3.79 -0.45
C PRO A 59 9.27 -4.61 -1.12
N ARG A 60 9.42 -5.92 -1.14
CA ARG A 60 8.49 -6.81 -1.83
C ARG A 60 7.04 -6.61 -1.40
N ALA A 61 6.77 -6.47 -0.12
CA ALA A 61 5.42 -6.28 0.39
C ALA A 61 4.76 -5.00 -0.15
N ILE A 62 5.55 -3.96 -0.42
CA ILE A 62 5.07 -2.71 -1.02
C ILE A 62 4.97 -2.85 -2.53
N ALA A 63 5.99 -3.43 -3.18
CA ALA A 63 6.00 -3.63 -4.62
C ALA A 63 4.81 -4.45 -5.12
N ARG A 64 4.36 -5.41 -4.32
CA ARG A 64 3.19 -6.25 -4.64
C ARG A 64 1.89 -5.46 -4.76
N LEU A 65 1.81 -4.31 -4.12
CA LEU A 65 0.65 -3.42 -4.21
C LEU A 65 0.61 -2.64 -5.52
N GLU A 66 1.69 -2.66 -6.27
CA GLU A 66 1.86 -1.90 -7.51
C GLU A 66 1.52 -0.42 -7.34
N PRO A 67 2.09 0.26 -6.32
CA PRO A 67 1.78 1.66 -6.09
C PRO A 67 2.32 2.56 -7.18
N GLU A 68 1.75 3.75 -7.29
CA GLU A 68 2.23 4.79 -8.20
C GLU A 68 3.40 5.55 -7.59
N LEU A 69 3.40 5.70 -6.26
CA LEU A 69 4.41 6.47 -5.54
C LEU A 69 4.61 5.90 -4.15
N VAL A 70 5.85 5.88 -3.70
CA VAL A 70 6.21 5.57 -2.32
C VAL A 70 7.12 6.69 -1.82
N SER A 71 6.71 7.36 -0.75
CA SER A 71 7.49 8.43 -0.17
C SER A 71 7.62 8.29 1.34
N VAL A 72 8.78 8.64 1.86
CA VAL A 72 9.05 8.73 3.29
C VAL A 72 9.11 10.20 3.67
N THR A 73 8.35 10.57 4.67
CA THR A 73 8.31 11.96 5.18
C THR A 73 8.59 11.97 6.67
N SER A 74 8.66 13.13 7.27
CA SER A 74 8.75 13.28 8.72
C SER A 74 7.56 12.65 9.46
N SER A 75 6.41 12.56 8.78
CA SER A 75 5.19 11.95 9.35
C SER A 75 5.21 10.42 9.28
N GLY A 76 5.80 9.85 8.25
CA GLY A 76 5.81 8.41 8.04
C GLY A 76 5.95 8.02 6.58
N VAL A 77 5.52 6.83 6.23
CA VAL A 77 5.58 6.31 4.86
C VAL A 77 4.21 6.42 4.20
N HIS A 78 4.18 7.05 3.03
CA HIS A 78 3.00 7.13 2.18
C HIS A 78 3.18 6.19 0.99
N ILE A 79 2.23 5.27 0.83
CA ILE A 79 2.20 4.33 -0.29
C ILE A 79 0.96 4.68 -1.11
N THR A 80 1.13 5.45 -2.18
CA THR A 80 0.02 5.89 -3.03
C THR A 80 -0.30 4.79 -4.03
N THR A 81 -1.43 4.13 -3.85
CA THR A 81 -1.87 3.07 -4.76
C THR A 81 -2.55 3.65 -5.99
N LYS A 82 -3.26 4.77 -5.83
CA LYS A 82 -3.87 5.49 -6.94
C LYS A 82 -3.83 6.98 -6.67
N ALA A 83 -3.23 7.73 -7.57
CA ALA A 83 -3.18 9.18 -7.48
C ALA A 83 -4.51 9.83 -7.87
N TYR A 84 -4.80 10.97 -7.26
CA TYR A 84 -5.95 11.82 -7.54
C TYR A 84 -5.51 13.27 -7.30
N PHE A 85 -6.26 14.26 -7.76
CA PHE A 85 -5.87 15.69 -7.76
C PHE A 85 -5.07 16.16 -6.54
N ASP A 86 -5.59 15.95 -5.34
CA ASP A 86 -4.99 16.46 -4.09
C ASP A 86 -4.50 15.33 -3.18
N GLY A 87 -4.05 14.21 -3.74
CA GLY A 87 -3.60 13.10 -2.95
C GLY A 87 -3.92 11.77 -3.62
N GLY A 88 -5.01 11.12 -3.22
CA GLY A 88 -5.42 9.85 -3.79
C GLY A 88 -5.76 8.83 -2.72
N TRP A 89 -5.53 7.57 -3.05
CA TRP A 89 -5.75 6.45 -2.14
C TRP A 89 -4.43 5.76 -1.85
N GLY A 90 -4.27 5.27 -0.65
CA GLY A 90 -3.08 4.52 -0.31
C GLY A 90 -2.98 4.15 1.15
N TYR A 91 -1.85 3.54 1.48
CA TYR A 91 -1.53 3.18 2.86
C TYR A 91 -0.62 4.22 3.47
N PHE A 92 -0.81 4.46 4.75
CA PHE A 92 0.06 5.32 5.53
C PHE A 92 0.51 4.59 6.79
N VAL A 93 1.82 4.55 7.03
CA VAL A 93 2.41 4.01 8.25
C VAL A 93 3.09 5.16 8.98
N PRO A 94 2.54 5.62 10.13
CA PRO A 94 3.11 6.74 10.84
C PRO A 94 4.46 6.40 11.46
N ARG A 95 5.35 7.37 11.48
CA ARG A 95 6.66 7.24 12.13
C ARG A 95 6.50 7.10 13.63
N ARG A 96 5.52 7.81 14.20
CA ARG A 96 5.13 7.71 15.59
C ARG A 96 3.69 7.26 15.68
N GLU A 97 3.40 6.32 16.57
CA GLU A 97 2.04 5.86 16.79
C GLU A 97 1.12 7.04 17.10
N ARG A 98 -0.04 7.07 16.45
CA ARG A 98 -1.09 8.10 16.56
C ARG A 98 -0.72 9.47 15.99
N ALA A 99 0.41 9.62 15.33
CA ALA A 99 0.79 10.88 14.70
C ALA A 99 0.33 10.90 13.24
N LEU A 100 -0.93 11.26 13.00
CA LEU A 100 -1.51 11.35 11.67
C LEU A 100 -1.39 12.77 11.11
N PRO A 101 -1.14 12.92 9.79
CA PRO A 101 -1.19 14.23 9.14
C PRO A 101 -2.61 14.80 9.12
N GLU A 102 -2.70 16.11 8.98
CA GLU A 102 -3.99 16.78 8.74
C GLU A 102 -4.39 16.69 7.26
N PRO A 103 -5.66 16.56 6.93
CA PRO A 103 -6.80 16.35 7.83
C PRO A 103 -6.92 14.89 8.31
N VAL A 104 -7.08 14.72 9.59
CA VAL A 104 -7.07 13.39 10.26
C VAL A 104 -8.21 12.49 9.77
N ASP A 105 -9.35 13.07 9.41
CA ASP A 105 -10.53 12.33 8.96
C ASP A 105 -10.35 11.62 7.61
N ARG A 106 -9.28 11.92 6.88
CA ARG A 106 -8.93 11.22 5.64
C ARG A 106 -8.18 9.91 5.87
N PHE A 107 -7.87 9.59 7.12
CA PHE A 107 -7.11 8.39 7.49
C PHE A 107 -8.01 7.44 8.27
N GLU A 108 -8.17 6.22 7.75
CA GLU A 108 -8.93 5.15 8.37
C GLU A 108 -7.98 4.08 8.87
N LYS A 109 -8.07 3.71 10.14
CA LYS A 109 -7.24 2.63 10.68
C LYS A 109 -7.70 1.30 10.09
N VAL A 110 -6.79 0.59 9.41
CA VAL A 110 -7.08 -0.71 8.78
C VAL A 110 -6.35 -1.86 9.46
N GLY A 111 -5.34 -1.56 10.24
CA GLY A 111 -4.58 -2.54 11.01
C GLY A 111 -3.73 -1.84 12.06
N GLN A 112 -2.97 -2.61 12.81
CA GLN A 112 -2.10 -2.04 13.84
C GLN A 112 -0.93 -1.28 13.20
N GLY A 113 -0.89 0.03 13.46
CA GLY A 113 0.17 0.89 12.93
C GLY A 113 0.07 1.16 11.43
N VAL A 114 -1.07 0.91 10.82
CA VAL A 114 -1.28 1.17 9.40
C VAL A 114 -2.68 1.72 9.15
N TYR A 115 -2.74 2.73 8.29
CA TYR A 115 -3.95 3.46 7.94
C TYR A 115 -4.15 3.45 6.43
N TRP A 116 -5.39 3.58 6.02
CA TRP A 116 -5.76 3.83 4.64
C TRP A 116 -6.16 5.29 4.52
N TRP A 117 -5.60 6.00 3.56
CA TRP A 117 -6.04 7.36 3.30
C TRP A 117 -6.86 7.42 2.01
N HIS A 118 -7.76 8.40 1.94
CA HIS A 118 -8.63 8.65 0.81
C HIS A 118 -8.81 10.16 0.61
N PRO A 119 -9.16 10.61 -0.62
CA PRO A 119 -9.17 12.05 -0.93
C PRO A 119 -10.36 12.81 -0.35
N TYR A 120 -11.43 12.14 0.08
CA TYR A 120 -12.64 12.77 0.64
C TYR A 120 -13.38 11.83 1.59
#